data_353f701d4702f9231ab4298f6619bdb2
#
_entry.id   353f701d4702f9231ab4298f6619bdb2
#
_cell.length_a   1.000
_cell.length_b   1.000
_cell.length_c   1.000
_cell.angle_alpha   90.00
_cell.angle_beta   90.00
_cell.angle_gamma   90.00
#
_symmetry.space_group_name_H-M   'P 1'
#
loop_
_entity.id
_entity.type
_entity.pdbx_description
1 polymer ?
#
loop_
_entity_poly.entity_id
_entity_poly.type
_entity_poly.pdbx_seq_one_letter_code
_entity_poly.pdbx_strand_id
1 'polypeptide(L)'
;MFNTATVSLKKIEEKIEEDERFLSRQSNEYSLYKLIRSLIRVQYARQFEAAGDKGKSDEYYRQSVLEITEGIVNARVGLEWLPESLMMAADAYEKLELHDAARNVYKQVKIFYKSTKSEKMSDERLANLPAPT
;
A
#
# COMPACT_ATOMS: atom_id res chain seq x y z
N MET A 1 -8.15 8.15 22.68
CA MET A 1 -7.34 8.67 21.59
C MET A 1 -7.88 8.28 20.23
N PHE A 2 -7.87 7.02 19.86
CA PHE A 2 -8.54 6.58 18.66
C PHE A 2 -10.00 6.31 18.95
N ASN A 3 -10.85 6.57 17.99
CA ASN A 3 -12.29 6.52 18.13
C ASN A 3 -12.87 5.17 17.69
N THR A 4 -14.18 5.10 17.53
CA THR A 4 -14.91 3.93 17.09
C THR A 4 -14.39 3.38 15.75
N ALA A 5 -13.92 4.26 14.83
CA ALA A 5 -13.39 3.83 13.53
C ALA A 5 -12.16 2.94 13.68
N THR A 6 -11.26 3.26 14.63
CA THR A 6 -10.08 2.43 14.90
C THR A 6 -10.47 1.05 15.45
N VAL A 7 -11.46 1.00 16.33
CA VAL A 7 -11.97 -0.26 16.86
C VAL A 7 -12.57 -1.11 15.76
N SER A 8 -13.31 -0.48 14.82
CA SER A 8 -13.90 -1.17 13.67
C SER A 8 -12.83 -1.72 12.74
N LEU A 9 -11.78 -0.94 12.46
CA LEU A 9 -10.65 -1.39 11.63
C LEU A 9 -9.97 -2.61 12.27
N LYS A 10 -9.77 -2.60 13.57
CA LYS A 10 -9.15 -3.72 14.26
C LYS A 10 -9.98 -4.99 14.14
N LYS A 11 -11.30 -4.90 14.27
CA LYS A 11 -12.20 -6.04 14.09
C LYS A 11 -12.15 -6.59 12.69
N ILE A 12 -12.11 -5.72 11.69
CA ILE A 12 -11.98 -6.13 10.28
C ILE A 12 -10.66 -6.85 10.07
N GLU A 13 -9.58 -6.32 10.59
CA GLU A 13 -8.25 -6.92 10.49
C GLU A 13 -8.21 -8.32 11.12
N GLU A 14 -8.79 -8.49 12.31
CA GLU A 14 -8.86 -9.78 12.99
C GLU A 14 -9.63 -10.80 12.15
N LYS A 15 -10.74 -10.40 11.55
CA LYS A 15 -11.54 -11.26 10.68
C LYS A 15 -10.75 -11.68 9.43
N ILE A 16 -10.05 -10.74 8.82
CA ILE A 16 -9.22 -11.00 7.63
C ILE A 16 -8.09 -11.98 7.97
N GLU A 17 -7.42 -11.81 9.11
CA GLU A 17 -6.37 -12.72 9.54
C GLU A 17 -6.90 -14.14 9.77
N GLU A 18 -8.10 -14.26 10.35
CA GLU A 18 -8.74 -15.56 10.53
C GLU A 18 -9.04 -16.23 9.19
N ASP A 19 -9.63 -15.50 8.26
CA ASP A 19 -9.99 -16.02 6.93
C ASP A 19 -8.75 -16.35 6.10
N GLU A 20 -7.71 -15.53 6.18
CA GLU A 20 -6.47 -15.68 5.40
C GLU A 20 -5.78 -17.02 5.65
N ARG A 21 -5.90 -17.56 6.86
CA ARG A 21 -5.29 -18.85 7.21
C ARG A 21 -5.78 -20.02 6.35
N PHE A 22 -6.96 -19.87 5.76
CA PHE A 22 -7.56 -20.90 4.90
C PHE A 22 -7.32 -20.66 3.42
N LEU A 23 -6.60 -19.60 3.04
CA LEU A 23 -6.35 -19.27 1.65
C LEU A 23 -5.00 -19.75 1.18
N SER A 24 -4.96 -20.22 -0.07
CA SER A 24 -3.69 -20.51 -0.73
C SER A 24 -2.95 -19.20 -1.01
N ARG A 25 -1.64 -19.16 -0.73
CA ARG A 25 -0.80 -17.98 -1.00
C ARG A 25 -0.76 -17.58 -2.47
N GLN A 26 -1.11 -18.50 -3.37
CA GLN A 26 -1.11 -18.26 -4.80
C GLN A 26 -2.49 -17.85 -5.33
N SER A 27 -3.47 -17.70 -4.45
CA SER A 27 -4.81 -17.30 -4.85
C SER A 27 -4.92 -15.78 -4.98
N ASN A 28 -5.84 -15.34 -5.84
CA ASN A 28 -6.15 -13.91 -5.97
C ASN A 28 -6.79 -13.38 -4.69
N GLU A 29 -7.55 -14.21 -3.99
CA GLU A 29 -8.15 -13.86 -2.71
C GLU A 29 -7.10 -13.56 -1.65
N TYR A 30 -6.02 -14.34 -1.60
CA TYR A 30 -4.91 -14.08 -0.70
C TYR A 30 -4.28 -12.71 -0.98
N SER A 31 -4.01 -12.43 -2.24
CA SER A 31 -3.45 -11.14 -2.65
C SER A 31 -4.38 -9.99 -2.32
N LEU A 32 -5.69 -10.18 -2.51
CA LEU A 32 -6.70 -9.18 -2.16
C LEU A 32 -6.73 -8.92 -0.65
N TYR A 33 -6.65 -9.97 0.18
CA TYR A 33 -6.58 -9.81 1.63
C TYR A 33 -5.32 -9.05 2.05
N LYS A 34 -4.18 -9.32 1.43
CA LYS A 34 -2.96 -8.56 1.70
C LYS A 34 -3.13 -7.08 1.36
N LEU A 35 -3.78 -6.79 0.24
CA LEU A 35 -4.09 -5.42 -0.13
C LEU A 35 -5.00 -4.74 0.89
N ILE A 36 -6.06 -5.41 1.33
CA ILE A 36 -6.98 -4.87 2.33
C ILE A 36 -6.24 -4.61 3.65
N ARG A 37 -5.38 -5.54 4.07
CA ARG A 37 -4.56 -5.34 5.27
C ARG A 37 -3.65 -4.13 5.13
N SER A 38 -3.07 -3.94 3.95
CA SER A 38 -2.22 -2.77 3.70
C SER A 38 -3.01 -1.46 3.81
N LEU A 39 -4.24 -1.45 3.32
CA LEU A 39 -5.14 -0.29 3.46
C LEU A 39 -5.41 0.03 4.93
N ILE A 40 -5.64 -0.99 5.74
CA ILE A 40 -5.84 -0.82 7.18
C ILE A 40 -4.58 -0.23 7.82
N ARG A 41 -3.40 -0.74 7.46
CA ARG A 41 -2.13 -0.22 7.97
C ARG A 41 -1.94 1.25 7.60
N VAL A 42 -2.29 1.62 6.37
CA VAL A 42 -2.23 3.02 5.93
C VAL A 42 -3.17 3.90 6.77
N GLN A 43 -4.36 3.42 7.10
CA GLN A 43 -5.29 4.18 7.94
C GLN A 43 -4.73 4.39 9.34
N TYR A 44 -4.13 3.36 9.95
CA TYR A 44 -3.44 3.53 11.22
C TYR A 44 -2.28 4.53 11.11
N ALA A 45 -1.48 4.42 10.07
CA ALA A 45 -0.37 5.34 9.85
C ALA A 45 -0.86 6.80 9.79
N ARG A 46 -1.94 7.04 9.06
CA ARG A 46 -2.53 8.37 8.94
C ARG A 46 -3.04 8.90 10.27
N GLN A 47 -3.64 8.04 11.09
CA GLN A 47 -4.11 8.42 12.42
C GLN A 47 -2.96 8.83 13.32
N PHE A 48 -1.87 8.07 13.32
CA PHE A 48 -0.68 8.42 14.10
C PHE A 48 0.01 9.68 13.55
N GLU A 49 0.06 9.83 12.23
CA GLU A 49 0.59 11.05 11.61
C GLU A 49 -0.19 12.28 12.07
N ALA A 50 -1.52 12.21 12.07
CA ALA A 50 -2.39 13.29 12.52
C ALA A 50 -2.22 13.57 14.03
N ALA A 51 -1.88 12.55 14.81
CA ALA A 51 -1.63 12.70 16.25
C ALA A 51 -0.21 13.17 16.55
N GLY A 52 0.63 13.39 15.56
CA GLY A 52 2.01 13.84 15.74
C GLY A 52 2.99 12.73 16.11
N ASP A 53 2.59 11.47 16.05
CA ASP A 53 3.45 10.34 16.38
C ASP A 53 4.09 9.79 15.10
N LYS A 54 5.16 10.42 14.66
CA LYS A 54 5.86 10.04 13.44
C LYS A 54 6.45 8.62 13.53
N GLY A 55 6.95 8.23 14.69
CA GLY A 55 7.56 6.90 14.87
C GLY A 55 6.57 5.79 14.59
N LYS A 56 5.38 5.86 15.15
CA LYS A 56 4.32 4.87 14.90
C LYS A 56 3.75 4.98 13.51
N SER A 57 3.59 6.20 13.01
CA SER A 57 3.15 6.41 11.62
C SER A 57 4.09 5.71 10.65
N ASP A 58 5.39 5.91 10.77
CA ASP A 58 6.39 5.29 9.90
C ASP A 58 6.35 3.77 10.00
N GLU A 59 6.20 3.23 11.21
CA GLU A 59 6.10 1.79 11.43
C GLU A 59 4.93 1.19 10.65
N TYR A 60 3.75 1.81 10.73
CA TYR A 60 2.58 1.33 10.00
C TYR A 60 2.71 1.49 8.49
N TYR A 61 3.35 2.55 8.01
CA TYR A 61 3.65 2.66 6.58
C TYR A 61 4.58 1.54 6.11
N ARG A 62 5.62 1.19 6.90
CA ARG A 62 6.50 0.06 6.58
C ARG A 62 5.73 -1.25 6.54
N GLN A 63 4.84 -1.48 7.49
CA GLN A 63 3.99 -2.67 7.50
C GLN A 63 3.08 -2.71 6.26
N SER A 64 2.52 -1.57 5.86
CA SER A 64 1.68 -1.53 4.67
C SER A 64 2.46 -1.91 3.41
N VAL A 65 3.70 -1.44 3.27
CA VAL A 65 4.56 -1.81 2.14
C VAL A 65 4.83 -3.30 2.11
N LEU A 66 5.11 -3.91 3.25
CA LEU A 66 5.33 -5.35 3.33
C LEU A 66 4.09 -6.15 2.91
N GLU A 67 2.91 -5.75 3.37
CA GLU A 67 1.66 -6.40 2.98
C GLU A 67 1.39 -6.26 1.48
N ILE A 68 1.59 -5.06 0.94
CA ILE A 68 1.41 -4.82 -0.50
C ILE A 68 2.39 -5.68 -1.30
N THR A 69 3.64 -5.72 -0.89
CA THR A 69 4.68 -6.49 -1.58
C THR A 69 4.33 -7.96 -1.62
N GLU A 70 3.90 -8.54 -0.49
CA GLU A 70 3.47 -9.93 -0.46
C GLU A 70 2.27 -10.18 -1.37
N GLY A 71 1.31 -9.26 -1.37
CA GLY A 71 0.14 -9.35 -2.24
C GLY A 71 0.53 -9.35 -3.71
N ILE A 72 1.43 -8.45 -4.11
CA ILE A 72 1.88 -8.32 -5.50
C ILE A 72 2.69 -9.53 -5.94
N VAL A 73 3.64 -9.99 -5.11
CA VAL A 73 4.52 -11.13 -5.45
C VAL A 73 3.70 -12.40 -5.66
N ASN A 74 2.64 -12.59 -4.90
CA ASN A 74 1.81 -13.79 -5.00
C ASN A 74 0.61 -13.62 -5.93
N ALA A 75 0.43 -12.45 -6.54
CA ALA A 75 -0.68 -12.20 -7.44
C ALA A 75 -0.44 -12.85 -8.80
N ARG A 76 -1.51 -13.33 -9.42
CA ARG A 76 -1.45 -13.80 -10.80
C ARG A 76 -1.50 -12.60 -11.74
N VAL A 77 -0.87 -12.75 -12.90
CA VAL A 77 -0.80 -11.70 -13.92
C VAL A 77 -2.20 -11.27 -14.36
N GLY A 78 -2.38 -9.96 -14.57
CA GLY A 78 -3.59 -9.42 -15.17
C GLY A 78 -4.67 -8.94 -14.19
N LEU A 79 -4.35 -8.81 -12.90
CA LEU A 79 -5.31 -8.29 -11.94
C LEU A 79 -5.48 -6.78 -12.09
N GLU A 80 -6.73 -6.34 -12.17
CA GLU A 80 -7.07 -4.92 -12.41
C GLU A 80 -6.61 -4.00 -11.28
N TRP A 81 -6.53 -4.52 -10.06
CA TRP A 81 -6.14 -3.73 -8.90
C TRP A 81 -4.61 -3.60 -8.70
N LEU A 82 -3.81 -4.29 -9.53
CA LEU A 82 -2.34 -4.22 -9.42
C LEU A 82 -1.78 -2.80 -9.58
N PRO A 83 -2.19 -2.00 -10.59
CA PRO A 83 -1.67 -0.63 -10.70
C PRO A 83 -1.96 0.22 -9.47
N GLU A 84 -3.15 0.11 -8.91
CA GLU A 84 -3.52 0.86 -7.71
C GLU A 84 -2.71 0.41 -6.49
N SER A 85 -2.43 -0.89 -6.38
CA SER A 85 -1.59 -1.42 -5.30
C SER A 85 -0.16 -0.90 -5.39
N LEU A 86 0.39 -0.84 -6.60
CA LEU A 86 1.70 -0.27 -6.83
C LEU A 86 1.74 1.22 -6.45
N MET A 87 0.69 1.96 -6.79
CA MET A 87 0.57 3.37 -6.40
C MET A 87 0.54 3.54 -4.89
N MET A 88 -0.17 2.66 -4.19
CA MET A 88 -0.20 2.67 -2.72
C MET A 88 1.19 2.42 -2.13
N ALA A 89 1.93 1.45 -2.67
CA ALA A 89 3.28 1.16 -2.22
C ALA A 89 4.19 2.38 -2.45
N ALA A 90 4.11 3.00 -3.61
CA ALA A 90 4.91 4.17 -3.93
C ALA A 90 4.59 5.34 -3.00
N ASP A 91 3.31 5.60 -2.73
CA ASP A 91 2.90 6.66 -1.82
C ASP A 91 3.41 6.39 -0.39
N ALA A 92 3.40 5.14 0.06
CA ALA A 92 3.96 4.78 1.35
C ALA A 92 5.48 4.98 1.39
N TYR A 93 6.19 4.65 0.31
CA TYR A 93 7.61 4.95 0.21
C TYR A 93 7.88 6.45 0.31
N GLU A 94 7.05 7.30 -0.33
CA GLU A 94 7.19 8.75 -0.19
C GLU A 94 7.02 9.19 1.27
N LYS A 95 6.03 8.64 1.97
CA LYS A 95 5.81 8.94 3.40
C LYS A 95 7.00 8.57 4.26
N LEU A 96 7.73 7.54 3.88
CA LEU A 96 8.94 7.08 4.55
C LEU A 96 10.20 7.82 4.08
N GLU A 97 10.03 8.79 3.18
CA GLU A 97 11.14 9.54 2.57
C GLU A 97 12.10 8.67 1.75
N LEU A 98 11.61 7.52 1.28
CA LEU A 98 12.36 6.62 0.39
C LEU A 98 12.03 6.99 -1.06
N HIS A 99 12.51 8.16 -1.48
CA HIS A 99 12.13 8.77 -2.76
C HIS A 99 12.58 7.97 -3.97
N ASP A 100 13.74 7.34 -3.91
CA ASP A 100 14.23 6.54 -5.04
C ASP A 100 13.39 5.28 -5.23
N ALA A 101 12.97 4.64 -4.13
CA ALA A 101 12.07 3.48 -4.19
C ALA A 101 10.72 3.89 -4.78
N ALA A 102 10.16 5.01 -4.34
CA ALA A 102 8.91 5.54 -4.87
C ALA A 102 9.03 5.83 -6.37
N ARG A 103 10.11 6.49 -6.77
CA ARG A 103 10.37 6.83 -8.17
C ARG A 103 10.39 5.58 -9.05
N ASN A 104 11.07 4.54 -8.61
CA ASN A 104 11.16 3.29 -9.37
C ASN A 104 9.79 2.65 -9.57
N VAL A 105 8.95 2.65 -8.53
CA VAL A 105 7.60 2.10 -8.63
C VAL A 105 6.74 2.93 -9.59
N TYR A 106 6.77 4.25 -9.49
CA TYR A 106 6.02 5.11 -10.39
C TYR A 106 6.44 4.91 -11.86
N LYS A 107 7.74 4.76 -12.12
CA LYS A 107 8.24 4.47 -13.46
C LYS A 107 7.72 3.14 -13.99
N GLN A 108 7.65 2.11 -13.13
CA GLN A 108 7.09 0.82 -13.52
C GLN A 108 5.61 0.95 -13.90
N VAL A 109 4.84 1.70 -13.14
CA VAL A 109 3.43 1.93 -13.46
C VAL A 109 3.29 2.61 -14.84
N LYS A 110 4.12 3.60 -15.12
CA LYS A 110 4.11 4.26 -16.44
C LYS A 110 4.42 3.30 -17.59
N ILE A 111 5.35 2.39 -17.37
CA ILE A 111 5.79 1.47 -18.43
C ILE A 111 4.77 0.36 -18.66
N PHE A 112 4.28 -0.27 -17.59
CA PHE A 112 3.49 -1.48 -17.69
C PHE A 112 1.98 -1.25 -17.69
N TYR A 113 1.52 -0.08 -17.27
CA TYR A 113 0.08 0.21 -17.13
C TYR A 113 -0.30 1.49 -17.86
N LYS A 114 0.11 1.55 -19.15
CA LYS A 114 -0.20 2.69 -20.00
C LYS A 114 -1.70 2.84 -20.22
N SER A 115 -2.14 4.08 -20.40
CA SER A 115 -3.54 4.43 -20.64
C SER A 115 -4.46 4.15 -19.44
N THR A 116 -3.87 4.03 -18.24
CA THR A 116 -4.64 3.90 -17.02
C THR A 116 -4.62 5.21 -16.22
N LYS A 117 -5.55 5.33 -15.30
CA LYS A 117 -5.56 6.43 -14.34
C LYS A 117 -4.27 6.45 -13.51
N SER A 118 -3.74 5.28 -13.18
CA SER A 118 -2.51 5.14 -12.41
C SER A 118 -1.30 5.68 -13.17
N GLU A 119 -1.23 5.52 -14.50
CA GLU A 119 -0.17 6.12 -15.30
C GLU A 119 -0.17 7.64 -15.17
N LYS A 120 -1.33 8.25 -15.33
CA LYS A 120 -1.47 9.71 -15.21
C LYS A 120 -1.07 10.20 -13.83
N MET A 121 -1.52 9.51 -12.78
CA MET A 121 -1.15 9.83 -11.42
C MET A 121 0.37 9.68 -11.19
N SER A 122 0.97 8.66 -11.79
CA SER A 122 2.43 8.44 -11.70
C SER A 122 3.21 9.59 -12.31
N ASP A 123 2.77 10.10 -13.46
CA ASP A 123 3.39 11.28 -14.07
C ASP A 123 3.36 12.48 -13.12
N GLU A 124 2.24 12.73 -12.49
CA GLU A 124 2.08 13.83 -11.54
C GLU A 124 3.00 13.64 -10.31
N ARG A 125 3.05 12.42 -9.78
CA ARG A 125 3.89 12.09 -8.62
C ARG A 125 5.38 12.24 -8.94
N LEU A 126 5.80 11.75 -10.11
CA LEU A 126 7.20 11.85 -10.55
C LEU A 126 7.64 13.30 -10.69
N ALA A 127 6.76 14.16 -11.19
CA ALA A 127 7.06 15.59 -11.34
C ALA A 127 7.26 16.29 -9.99
N ASN A 128 6.67 15.77 -8.92
CA ASN A 128 6.72 16.37 -7.60
C ASN A 128 7.76 15.73 -6.66
N LEU A 129 8.42 14.65 -7.07
CA LEU A 129 9.46 14.04 -6.26
C LEU A 129 10.73 14.87 -6.26
N PRO A 130 11.49 14.87 -5.13
CA PRO A 130 12.82 15.47 -5.12
C PRO A 130 13.74 14.87 -6.18
N ALA A 131 14.68 15.64 -6.67
CA ALA A 131 15.67 15.17 -7.63
C ALA A 131 16.45 13.97 -7.07
N PRO A 132 16.88 13.03 -7.93
CA PRO A 132 17.74 11.92 -7.48
C PRO A 132 19.04 12.44 -6.89
N THR A 133 19.46 11.83 -5.79
CA THR A 133 20.73 12.15 -5.15
C THR A 133 21.89 11.43 -5.81
#